data_c0d36e1a6a05127da277945fe443dc0f
#
_entry.id   c0d36e1a6a05127da277945fe443dc0f
#
_cell.length_a   1.000
_cell.length_b   1.000
_cell.length_c   1.000
_cell.angle_alpha   90.00
_cell.angle_beta   90.00
_cell.angle_gamma   90.00
#
_symmetry.space_group_name_H-M   'P 1'
#
loop_
_entity.id
_entity.type
_entity.pdbx_description
1 polymer ?
#
loop_
_entity_poly.entity_id
_entity_poly.type
_entity_poly.pdbx_seq_one_letter_code
_entity_poly.pdbx_strand_id
1 'polypeptide(L)'
;MDEVRGPGRPRKTPGQLARWTPPEGWSRLVAWLSPEEKRALKHVAVEADVAVADLVRALASGLADGAITAEELIAKVRRGAQVMEKIPTLFERDEHFRVVDRPRPDCAWVFDGEGAPTEKLDGSNVRLTVRSGQLVRVEKRRNPSKVQKQQGIVDGWYVDTDDHAAEDKWILVAARNTDVSDWPDGEHACEALGPRVQGNPLGLEEHTCVPFNLRVPALPDAPRSYSELRGYLAALESRFAPGHLAEGIVFHHPDGRRAKIKRKDFPLSA
;
A
#
# COMPACT_ATOMS: atom_id res chain seq x y z
N MET A 1 37.60 -30.68 37.55
CA MET A 1 37.78 -29.30 36.97
C MET A 1 36.45 -28.59 37.08
N ASP A 2 36.27 -27.84 38.16
CA ASP A 2 35.03 -27.11 38.43
C ASP A 2 35.01 -25.81 37.62
N GLU A 3 33.99 -25.68 36.79
CA GLU A 3 33.74 -24.47 36.05
C GLU A 3 33.24 -23.36 37.00
N VAL A 4 34.08 -22.35 37.23
CA VAL A 4 33.73 -21.14 38.00
C VAL A 4 32.71 -20.34 37.22
N ARG A 5 31.43 -20.45 37.55
CA ARG A 5 30.38 -19.56 37.12
C ARG A 5 30.62 -18.16 37.72
N GLY A 6 30.87 -17.18 36.86
CA GLY A 6 30.98 -15.78 37.27
C GLY A 6 29.69 -15.26 37.93
N PRO A 7 29.78 -14.22 38.77
CA PRO A 7 28.65 -13.70 39.53
C PRO A 7 27.55 -13.17 38.58
N GLY A 8 26.38 -13.84 38.63
CA GLY A 8 25.20 -13.43 37.91
C GLY A 8 24.78 -11.99 38.30
N ARG A 9 24.39 -11.18 37.32
CA ARG A 9 23.81 -9.85 37.56
C ARG A 9 22.70 -9.96 38.63
N PRO A 10 22.73 -9.12 39.69
CA PRO A 10 21.70 -9.13 40.70
C PRO A 10 20.32 -8.90 40.08
N ARG A 11 19.37 -9.79 40.36
CA ARG A 11 17.96 -9.64 39.97
C ARG A 11 17.41 -8.40 40.70
N LYS A 12 17.03 -7.35 39.96
CA LYS A 12 16.30 -6.21 40.51
C LYS A 12 14.94 -6.68 41.02
N THR A 13 14.66 -6.47 42.30
CA THR A 13 13.36 -6.74 42.90
C THR A 13 12.26 -5.90 42.26
N PRO A 14 11.04 -6.45 42.03
CA PRO A 14 9.90 -5.67 41.55
C PRO A 14 9.60 -4.53 42.52
N GLY A 15 9.76 -3.29 42.09
CA GLY A 15 9.57 -2.07 42.92
C GLY A 15 10.74 -1.08 42.88
N GLN A 16 11.94 -1.47 42.42
CA GLN A 16 13.12 -0.59 42.36
C GLN A 16 13.40 0.07 41.01
N LEU A 17 12.55 -0.12 40.02
CA LEU A 17 12.58 0.71 38.82
C LEU A 17 11.76 1.95 39.11
N ALA A 18 12.43 3.04 39.57
CA ALA A 18 11.83 4.36 39.48
C ALA A 18 11.29 4.51 38.05
N ARG A 19 9.97 4.66 37.90
CA ARG A 19 9.36 4.96 36.59
C ARG A 19 10.01 6.26 36.14
N TRP A 20 10.82 6.19 35.10
CA TRP A 20 11.35 7.40 34.47
C TRP A 20 10.15 8.27 34.05
N THR A 21 10.04 9.45 34.63
CA THR A 21 9.01 10.41 34.28
C THR A 21 9.65 11.40 33.31
N PRO A 22 9.09 11.54 32.10
CA PRO A 22 9.63 12.51 31.15
C PRO A 22 9.53 13.93 31.71
N PRO A 23 10.46 14.83 31.37
CA PRO A 23 10.37 16.25 31.70
C PRO A 23 9.05 16.85 31.18
N GLU A 24 8.63 17.95 31.81
CA GLU A 24 7.43 18.67 31.40
C GLU A 24 7.53 19.08 29.91
N GLY A 25 6.46 18.93 29.15
CA GLY A 25 6.43 19.19 27.70
C GLY A 25 6.94 18.06 26.81
N TRP A 26 7.46 16.96 27.38
CA TRP A 26 7.92 15.81 26.61
C TRP A 26 6.76 14.84 26.34
N SER A 27 6.65 14.36 25.09
CA SER A 27 5.71 13.34 24.69
C SER A 27 6.43 12.12 24.13
N ARG A 28 5.76 10.96 24.21
CA ARG A 28 6.30 9.71 23.68
C ARG A 28 6.01 9.61 22.20
N LEU A 29 7.05 9.41 21.38
CA LEU A 29 6.94 8.97 19.99
C LEU A 29 7.09 7.44 19.93
N VAL A 30 6.17 6.77 19.25
CA VAL A 30 6.26 5.33 18.98
C VAL A 30 6.34 5.15 17.47
N ALA A 31 7.36 4.45 17.00
CA ALA A 31 7.51 4.05 15.61
C ALA A 31 7.71 2.53 15.54
N TRP A 32 7.07 1.90 14.57
CA TRP A 32 7.30 0.50 14.24
C TRP A 32 8.40 0.43 13.20
N LEU A 33 9.41 -0.39 13.46
CA LEU A 33 10.54 -0.61 12.57
C LEU A 33 10.59 -2.08 12.19
N SER A 34 10.84 -2.35 10.91
CA SER A 34 11.17 -3.69 10.45
C SER A 34 12.42 -4.22 11.18
N PRO A 35 12.63 -5.55 11.23
CA PRO A 35 13.85 -6.11 11.80
C PRO A 35 15.12 -5.58 11.13
N GLU A 36 15.06 -5.25 9.84
CA GLU A 36 16.17 -4.70 9.08
C GLU A 36 16.46 -3.25 9.45
N GLU A 37 15.46 -2.38 9.48
CA GLU A 37 15.58 -0.99 9.92
C GLU A 37 16.06 -0.90 11.36
N LYS A 38 15.58 -1.79 12.23
CA LYS A 38 16.06 -1.88 13.62
C LYS A 38 17.52 -2.32 13.71
N ARG A 39 17.97 -3.23 12.82
CA ARG A 39 19.40 -3.60 12.75
C ARG A 39 20.24 -2.45 12.22
N ALA A 40 19.81 -1.77 11.16
CA ALA A 40 20.50 -0.63 10.58
C ALA A 40 20.66 0.51 11.60
N LEU A 41 19.59 0.89 12.32
CA LEU A 41 19.65 1.89 13.38
C LEU A 41 20.62 1.50 14.51
N LYS A 42 20.61 0.23 14.92
CA LYS A 42 21.55 -0.27 15.94
C LYS A 42 23.00 -0.22 15.45
N HIS A 43 23.24 -0.56 14.19
CA HIS A 43 24.57 -0.52 13.60
C HIS A 43 25.10 0.91 13.59
N VAL A 44 24.35 1.85 13.07
CA VAL A 44 24.73 3.28 13.06
C VAL A 44 24.97 3.82 14.48
N ALA A 45 24.13 3.43 15.44
CA ALA A 45 24.29 3.82 16.84
C ALA A 45 25.60 3.31 17.44
N VAL A 46 25.95 2.05 17.14
CA VAL A 46 27.22 1.44 17.58
C VAL A 46 28.44 2.12 16.93
N GLU A 47 28.38 2.37 15.62
CA GLU A 47 29.45 3.06 14.90
C GLU A 47 29.68 4.50 15.39
N ALA A 48 28.59 5.18 15.76
CA ALA A 48 28.65 6.55 16.30
C ALA A 48 28.88 6.63 17.81
N ASP A 49 28.98 5.48 18.50
CA ASP A 49 29.07 5.38 19.96
C ASP A 49 27.98 6.16 20.73
N VAL A 50 26.73 6.04 20.25
CA VAL A 50 25.55 6.70 20.84
C VAL A 50 24.41 5.71 21.06
N ALA A 51 23.44 6.07 21.91
CA ALA A 51 22.21 5.30 22.01
C ALA A 51 21.29 5.53 20.81
N VAL A 52 20.54 4.52 20.38
CA VAL A 52 19.53 4.65 19.30
C VAL A 52 18.55 5.80 19.56
N ALA A 53 18.18 6.02 20.84
CA ALA A 53 17.34 7.16 21.24
C ALA A 53 17.97 8.52 20.92
N ASP A 54 19.27 8.62 20.99
CA ASP A 54 19.99 9.87 20.70
C ASP A 54 20.08 10.14 19.20
N LEU A 55 20.20 9.09 18.36
CA LEU A 55 20.05 9.21 16.91
C LEU A 55 18.67 9.75 16.53
N VAL A 56 17.61 9.21 17.15
CA VAL A 56 16.23 9.67 16.88
C VAL A 56 16.04 11.12 17.34
N ARG A 57 16.62 11.51 18.47
CA ARG A 57 16.60 12.91 18.93
C ARG A 57 17.38 13.84 17.99
N ALA A 58 18.57 13.43 17.57
CA ALA A 58 19.37 14.21 16.62
C ALA A 58 18.64 14.45 15.30
N LEU A 59 17.92 13.42 14.79
CA LEU A 59 17.06 13.53 13.62
C LEU A 59 15.92 14.54 13.85
N ALA A 60 15.25 14.46 15.00
CA ALA A 60 14.16 15.37 15.35
C ALA A 60 14.67 16.82 15.52
N SER A 61 15.83 17.02 16.16
CA SER A 61 16.47 18.34 16.25
C SER A 61 16.85 18.88 14.87
N GLY A 62 17.50 18.07 14.02
CA GLY A 62 17.87 18.49 12.67
C GLY A 62 16.68 18.92 11.81
N LEU A 63 15.51 18.30 12.01
CA LEU A 63 14.25 18.75 11.38
C LEU A 63 13.76 20.08 11.98
N ALA A 64 13.83 20.25 13.30
CA ALA A 64 13.38 21.46 13.97
C ALA A 64 14.25 22.68 13.64
N ASP A 65 15.56 22.46 13.51
CA ASP A 65 16.54 23.49 13.22
C ASP A 65 16.71 23.78 11.72
N GLY A 66 16.02 23.01 10.86
CA GLY A 66 16.12 23.13 9.41
C GLY A 66 17.43 22.60 8.81
N ALA A 67 18.28 21.94 9.60
CA ALA A 67 19.49 21.27 9.13
C ALA A 67 19.18 20.03 8.27
N ILE A 68 18.00 19.43 8.47
CA ILE A 68 17.41 18.38 7.66
C ILE A 68 16.01 18.84 7.27
N THR A 69 15.70 18.89 5.98
CA THR A 69 14.36 19.25 5.56
C THR A 69 13.44 18.03 5.58
N ALA A 70 12.18 18.27 5.91
CA ALA A 70 11.15 17.23 5.82
C ALA A 70 11.06 16.66 4.40
N GLU A 71 11.32 17.48 3.37
CA GLU A 71 11.32 17.08 1.96
C GLU A 71 12.45 16.09 1.66
N GLU A 72 13.67 16.32 2.15
CA GLU A 72 14.81 15.38 1.97
C GLU A 72 14.55 14.04 2.64
N LEU A 73 13.98 14.07 3.87
CA LEU A 73 13.65 12.88 4.60
C LEU A 73 12.53 12.09 3.90
N ILE A 74 11.47 12.78 3.51
CA ILE A 74 10.34 12.21 2.76
C ILE A 74 10.81 11.68 1.40
N ALA A 75 11.70 12.38 0.69
CA ALA A 75 12.27 11.93 -0.57
C ALA A 75 13.12 10.66 -0.41
N LYS A 76 13.85 10.50 0.71
CA LYS A 76 14.58 9.27 1.03
C LYS A 76 13.63 8.10 1.35
N VAL A 77 12.60 8.35 2.14
CA VAL A 77 11.55 7.35 2.45
C VAL A 77 10.81 6.94 1.18
N ARG A 78 10.49 7.90 0.30
CA ARG A 78 9.83 7.64 -0.97
C ARG A 78 10.68 6.90 -1.99
N ARG A 79 11.99 7.09 -2.00
CA ARG A 79 12.92 6.31 -2.85
C ARG A 79 13.02 4.85 -2.42
N GLY A 80 12.76 4.56 -1.15
CA GLY A 80 12.65 3.19 -0.63
C GLY A 80 11.22 2.62 -0.67
N ALA A 81 10.21 3.48 -0.66
CA ALA A 81 8.81 3.09 -0.85
C ALA A 81 8.48 3.25 -2.34
N GLN A 82 8.16 2.16 -3.03
CA GLN A 82 7.62 2.26 -4.39
C GLN A 82 6.40 3.17 -4.36
N VAL A 83 6.58 4.40 -4.88
CA VAL A 83 5.48 5.35 -5.05
C VAL A 83 4.50 4.72 -6.03
N MET A 84 3.29 4.42 -5.59
CA MET A 84 2.25 3.99 -6.51
C MET A 84 1.63 5.21 -7.16
N GLU A 85 2.09 5.52 -8.36
CA GLU A 85 1.44 6.52 -9.19
C GLU A 85 -0.07 6.26 -9.30
N LYS A 86 -0.82 7.33 -9.23
CA LYS A 86 -2.26 7.24 -9.44
C LYS A 86 -2.53 6.86 -10.89
N ILE A 87 -3.05 5.65 -11.11
CA ILE A 87 -3.40 5.17 -12.45
C ILE A 87 -4.39 6.17 -13.10
N PRO A 88 -4.05 6.79 -14.24
CA PRO A 88 -4.94 7.72 -14.92
C PRO A 88 -6.20 7.02 -15.43
N THR A 89 -7.29 7.79 -15.55
CA THR A 89 -8.51 7.36 -16.24
C THR A 89 -8.33 7.57 -17.73
N LEU A 90 -8.81 6.66 -18.58
CA LEU A 90 -8.64 6.71 -20.05
C LEU A 90 -9.10 8.03 -20.70
N PHE A 91 -10.16 8.61 -20.17
CA PHE A 91 -10.81 9.78 -20.73
C PHE A 91 -10.74 10.96 -19.76
N GLU A 92 -10.89 12.16 -20.32
CA GLU A 92 -11.10 13.38 -19.53
C GLU A 92 -12.43 13.31 -18.78
N ARG A 93 -12.57 14.18 -17.77
CA ARG A 93 -13.77 14.27 -16.94
C ARG A 93 -14.42 15.63 -17.07
N ASP A 94 -15.75 15.63 -17.02
CA ASP A 94 -16.55 16.84 -16.89
C ASP A 94 -16.54 17.38 -15.44
N GLU A 95 -17.28 18.45 -15.23
CA GLU A 95 -17.46 19.11 -13.92
C GLU A 95 -18.13 18.20 -12.85
N HIS A 96 -18.85 17.17 -13.31
CA HIS A 96 -19.48 16.16 -12.44
C HIS A 96 -18.61 14.92 -12.21
N PHE A 97 -17.32 15.01 -12.59
CA PHE A 97 -16.35 13.90 -12.50
C PHE A 97 -16.74 12.67 -13.34
N ARG A 98 -17.61 12.81 -14.35
CA ARG A 98 -17.94 11.76 -15.32
C ARG A 98 -17.02 11.86 -16.53
N VAL A 99 -16.67 10.70 -17.10
CA VAL A 99 -15.85 10.70 -18.31
C VAL A 99 -16.66 11.18 -19.49
N VAL A 100 -16.00 11.96 -20.36
CA VAL A 100 -16.50 12.43 -21.65
C VAL A 100 -15.71 11.74 -22.76
N ASP A 101 -16.28 11.66 -23.98
CA ASP A 101 -15.62 11.05 -25.14
C ASP A 101 -14.47 11.94 -25.64
N ARG A 102 -13.44 12.03 -24.81
CA ARG A 102 -12.19 12.72 -25.07
C ARG A 102 -11.05 11.96 -24.44
N PRO A 103 -10.30 11.18 -25.23
CA PRO A 103 -9.14 10.44 -24.76
C PRO A 103 -8.10 11.35 -24.11
N ARG A 104 -7.53 10.90 -23.01
CA ARG A 104 -6.41 11.60 -22.40
C ARG A 104 -5.12 11.35 -23.19
N PRO A 105 -4.31 12.38 -23.44
CA PRO A 105 -3.05 12.23 -24.18
C PRO A 105 -2.07 11.22 -23.56
N ASP A 106 -2.01 11.14 -22.23
CA ASP A 106 -1.16 10.20 -21.49
C ASP A 106 -1.66 8.73 -21.56
N CYS A 107 -2.86 8.51 -22.11
CA CYS A 107 -3.45 7.18 -22.34
C CYS A 107 -3.58 6.83 -23.84
N ALA A 108 -3.00 7.60 -24.76
CA ALA A 108 -3.11 7.39 -26.22
C ALA A 108 -2.75 5.95 -26.63
N TRP A 109 -1.73 5.39 -26.04
CA TRP A 109 -1.27 4.01 -26.28
C TRP A 109 -2.38 2.95 -26.14
N VAL A 110 -3.36 3.17 -25.24
CA VAL A 110 -4.51 2.24 -25.11
C VAL A 110 -5.34 2.25 -26.39
N PHE A 111 -5.59 3.41 -26.98
CA PHE A 111 -6.40 3.56 -28.19
C PHE A 111 -5.65 3.11 -29.44
N ASP A 112 -4.32 3.10 -29.41
CA ASP A 112 -3.45 2.55 -30.45
C ASP A 112 -3.39 1.01 -30.41
N GLY A 113 -4.14 0.38 -29.49
CA GLY A 113 -4.21 -1.08 -29.37
C GLY A 113 -3.19 -1.69 -28.42
N GLU A 114 -2.36 -0.88 -27.77
CA GLU A 114 -1.31 -1.35 -26.86
C GLU A 114 -1.85 -1.72 -25.48
N GLY A 115 -1.05 -2.50 -24.75
CA GLY A 115 -1.33 -2.93 -23.38
C GLY A 115 -2.39 -4.04 -23.26
N ALA A 116 -2.24 -4.83 -22.22
CA ALA A 116 -3.12 -5.95 -21.89
C ALA A 116 -4.19 -5.51 -20.87
N PRO A 117 -5.47 -5.67 -21.16
CA PRO A 117 -6.55 -5.35 -20.22
C PRO A 117 -6.75 -6.49 -19.22
N THR A 118 -6.95 -6.10 -17.95
CA THR A 118 -7.32 -7.00 -16.86
C THR A 118 -8.54 -6.46 -16.13
N GLU A 119 -9.24 -7.33 -15.42
CA GLU A 119 -10.32 -6.91 -14.55
C GLU A 119 -9.80 -5.99 -13.44
N LYS A 120 -10.51 -4.93 -13.16
CA LYS A 120 -10.27 -4.12 -11.99
C LYS A 120 -11.11 -4.62 -10.82
N LEU A 121 -10.46 -5.28 -9.89
CA LEU A 121 -11.08 -5.74 -8.66
C LEU A 121 -11.39 -4.54 -7.73
N ASP A 122 -12.51 -4.60 -7.03
CA ASP A 122 -12.97 -3.54 -6.11
C ASP A 122 -12.75 -3.96 -4.66
N GLY A 123 -11.63 -3.55 -4.11
CA GLY A 123 -11.22 -3.87 -2.76
C GLY A 123 -10.34 -2.78 -2.16
N SER A 124 -9.39 -3.20 -1.35
CA SER A 124 -8.39 -2.32 -0.74
C SER A 124 -6.99 -2.66 -1.23
N ASN A 125 -6.30 -1.65 -1.76
CA ASN A 125 -4.95 -1.84 -2.25
C ASN A 125 -3.97 -2.07 -1.08
N VAL A 126 -3.26 -3.18 -1.16
CA VAL A 126 -2.29 -3.63 -0.16
C VAL A 126 -1.00 -4.10 -0.84
N ARG A 127 0.07 -4.26 -0.07
CA ARG A 127 1.30 -4.87 -0.52
C ARG A 127 1.69 -5.97 0.46
N LEU A 128 1.91 -7.16 -0.07
CA LEU A 128 2.38 -8.32 0.68
C LEU A 128 3.85 -8.57 0.34
N THR A 129 4.69 -8.73 1.35
CA THR A 129 6.08 -9.17 1.15
C THR A 129 6.19 -10.66 1.48
N VAL A 130 6.67 -11.43 0.52
CA VAL A 130 6.87 -12.89 0.64
C VAL A 130 8.35 -13.21 0.64
N ARG A 131 8.75 -14.14 1.51
CA ARG A 131 10.10 -14.73 1.56
C ARG A 131 9.99 -16.22 1.83
N SER A 132 10.58 -17.02 0.95
CA SER A 132 10.56 -18.50 1.06
C SER A 132 9.15 -19.07 1.27
N GLY A 133 8.18 -18.56 0.49
CA GLY A 133 6.78 -18.97 0.56
C GLY A 133 6.05 -18.56 1.85
N GLN A 134 6.59 -17.61 2.61
CA GLN A 134 5.99 -17.10 3.84
C GLN A 134 5.69 -15.61 3.74
N LEU A 135 4.55 -15.21 4.28
CA LEU A 135 4.16 -13.81 4.40
C LEU A 135 4.95 -13.17 5.55
N VAL A 136 5.80 -12.18 5.25
CA VAL A 136 6.66 -11.52 6.24
C VAL A 136 6.26 -10.07 6.54
N ARG A 137 5.50 -9.42 5.65
CA ARG A 137 5.02 -8.03 5.85
C ARG A 137 3.71 -7.79 5.12
N VAL A 138 2.84 -6.99 5.74
CA VAL A 138 1.57 -6.52 5.17
C VAL A 138 1.52 -5.02 5.28
N GLU A 139 1.29 -4.36 4.16
CA GLU A 139 1.19 -2.91 4.09
C GLU A 139 -0.13 -2.52 3.40
N LYS A 140 -0.71 -1.39 3.80
CA LYS A 140 -1.88 -0.79 3.14
C LYS A 140 -1.47 0.46 2.38
N ARG A 141 -2.16 0.72 1.26
CA ARG A 141 -2.00 1.99 0.54
C ARG A 141 -2.65 3.12 1.31
N ARG A 142 -1.88 4.17 1.58
CA ARG A 142 -2.36 5.44 2.11
C ARG A 142 -2.45 6.47 0.99
N ASN A 143 -3.58 7.17 0.93
CA ASN A 143 -3.75 8.29 0.00
C ASN A 143 -3.42 9.61 0.72
N PRO A 144 -2.90 10.61 -0.01
CA PRO A 144 -2.64 11.93 0.56
C PRO A 144 -3.91 12.57 1.12
N SER A 145 -3.80 13.21 2.26
CA SER A 145 -4.85 14.04 2.86
C SER A 145 -5.15 15.27 1.97
N LYS A 146 -6.25 15.98 2.26
CA LYS A 146 -6.55 17.24 1.55
C LYS A 146 -5.42 18.25 1.64
N VAL A 147 -4.81 18.40 2.81
CA VAL A 147 -3.68 19.32 3.05
C VAL A 147 -2.46 18.90 2.24
N GLN A 148 -2.13 17.62 2.24
CA GLN A 148 -1.00 17.09 1.46
C GLN A 148 -1.20 17.28 -0.06
N LYS A 149 -2.45 17.14 -0.55
CA LYS A 149 -2.76 17.42 -1.95
C LYS A 149 -2.58 18.89 -2.32
N GLN A 150 -2.94 19.79 -1.42
CA GLN A 150 -2.69 21.25 -1.60
C GLN A 150 -1.19 21.58 -1.64
N GLN A 151 -0.36 20.77 -0.98
CA GLN A 151 1.09 20.84 -1.01
C GLN A 151 1.72 20.12 -2.22
N GLY A 152 0.91 19.68 -3.19
CA GLY A 152 1.38 19.01 -4.41
C GLY A 152 1.66 17.51 -4.27
N ILE A 153 1.34 16.90 -3.12
CA ILE A 153 1.46 15.44 -2.93
C ILE A 153 0.21 14.79 -3.53
N VAL A 154 0.35 14.14 -4.67
CA VAL A 154 -0.78 13.54 -5.41
C VAL A 154 -0.80 12.01 -5.34
N ASP A 155 0.36 11.39 -5.15
CA ASP A 155 0.50 9.94 -5.15
C ASP A 155 0.33 9.33 -3.77
N GLY A 156 -0.16 8.09 -3.75
CA GLY A 156 -0.24 7.31 -2.52
C GLY A 156 1.08 6.59 -2.23
N TRP A 157 1.21 6.09 -1.02
CA TRP A 157 2.34 5.28 -0.57
C TRP A 157 1.86 4.14 0.30
N TYR A 158 2.72 3.14 0.50
CA TYR A 158 2.45 2.05 1.41
C TYR A 158 2.90 2.39 2.83
N VAL A 159 2.11 1.96 3.80
CA VAL A 159 2.42 2.01 5.23
C VAL A 159 2.13 0.66 5.85
N ASP A 160 2.89 0.28 6.87
CA ASP A 160 2.61 -0.95 7.60
C ASP A 160 1.19 -0.96 8.15
N THR A 161 0.57 -2.12 8.14
CA THR A 161 -0.67 -2.36 8.87
C THR A 161 -0.38 -2.47 10.36
N ASP A 162 -1.37 -2.08 11.18
CA ASP A 162 -1.30 -2.17 12.65
C ASP A 162 -2.31 -3.21 13.14
N ASP A 163 -1.82 -4.25 13.82
CA ASP A 163 -2.66 -5.31 14.40
C ASP A 163 -3.68 -4.80 15.42
N HIS A 164 -3.47 -3.60 15.97
CA HIS A 164 -4.37 -2.96 16.94
C HIS A 164 -5.34 -1.95 16.31
N ALA A 165 -5.14 -1.60 15.04
CA ALA A 165 -6.02 -0.68 14.32
C ALA A 165 -7.24 -1.43 13.78
N ALA A 166 -8.43 -0.97 14.17
CA ALA A 166 -9.69 -1.60 13.75
C ALA A 166 -9.87 -1.58 12.21
N GLU A 167 -9.38 -0.54 11.55
CA GLU A 167 -9.43 -0.40 10.09
C GLU A 167 -8.54 -1.39 9.36
N ASP A 168 -7.47 -1.92 10.00
CA ASP A 168 -6.54 -2.85 9.38
C ASP A 168 -6.92 -4.31 9.59
N LYS A 169 -7.84 -4.57 10.52
CA LYS A 169 -8.27 -5.92 10.89
C LYS A 169 -8.57 -6.81 9.69
N TRP A 170 -9.37 -6.31 8.75
CA TRP A 170 -9.85 -7.13 7.63
C TRP A 170 -8.82 -7.28 6.53
N ILE A 171 -7.92 -6.31 6.38
CA ILE A 171 -6.73 -6.43 5.52
C ILE A 171 -5.82 -7.55 6.04
N LEU A 172 -5.57 -7.56 7.34
CA LEU A 172 -4.74 -8.59 7.99
C LEU A 172 -5.38 -9.98 7.91
N VAL A 173 -6.71 -10.08 8.05
CA VAL A 173 -7.44 -11.34 7.84
C VAL A 173 -7.28 -11.79 6.40
N ALA A 174 -7.48 -10.91 5.41
CA ALA A 174 -7.30 -11.25 4.00
C ALA A 174 -5.88 -11.75 3.71
N ALA A 175 -4.87 -11.05 4.24
CA ALA A 175 -3.47 -11.43 4.06
C ALA A 175 -3.14 -12.81 4.68
N ARG A 176 -3.67 -13.12 5.87
CA ARG A 176 -3.47 -14.41 6.53
C ARG A 176 -4.17 -15.58 5.84
N ASN A 177 -5.32 -15.33 5.23
CA ASN A 177 -6.08 -16.34 4.49
C ASN A 177 -5.52 -16.60 3.09
N THR A 178 -4.60 -15.77 2.62
CA THR A 178 -4.02 -15.90 1.28
C THR A 178 -2.87 -16.90 1.32
N ASP A 179 -2.98 -17.96 0.51
CA ASP A 179 -1.86 -18.87 0.29
C ASP A 179 -0.82 -18.19 -0.61
N VAL A 180 0.36 -17.96 -0.03
CA VAL A 180 1.51 -17.34 -0.68
C VAL A 180 2.67 -18.30 -0.90
N SER A 181 2.47 -19.59 -0.66
CA SER A 181 3.53 -20.62 -0.68
C SER A 181 4.19 -20.79 -2.06
N ASP A 182 3.44 -20.52 -3.13
CA ASP A 182 3.89 -20.57 -4.54
C ASP A 182 4.31 -19.20 -5.10
N TRP A 183 4.25 -18.13 -4.29
CA TRP A 183 4.63 -16.80 -4.76
C TRP A 183 6.14 -16.61 -4.77
N PRO A 184 6.70 -15.92 -5.79
CA PRO A 184 8.11 -15.55 -5.78
C PRO A 184 8.46 -14.70 -4.57
N ASP A 185 9.71 -14.79 -4.11
CA ASP A 185 10.24 -13.85 -3.12
C ASP A 185 10.15 -12.42 -3.64
N GLY A 186 9.62 -11.51 -2.85
CA GLY A 186 9.48 -10.12 -3.24
C GLY A 186 8.28 -9.42 -2.63
N GLU A 187 8.02 -8.22 -3.13
CA GLU A 187 6.88 -7.40 -2.81
C GLU A 187 5.80 -7.55 -3.89
N HIS A 188 4.60 -7.87 -3.49
CA HIS A 188 3.46 -8.10 -4.36
C HIS A 188 2.36 -7.10 -4.05
N ALA A 189 2.08 -6.21 -4.99
CA ALA A 189 0.91 -5.34 -4.91
C ALA A 189 -0.36 -6.18 -5.18
N CYS A 190 -1.33 -6.08 -4.29
CA CYS A 190 -2.55 -6.90 -4.28
C CYS A 190 -3.79 -6.04 -4.06
N GLU A 191 -4.94 -6.60 -4.39
CA GLU A 191 -6.23 -6.13 -3.90
C GLU A 191 -6.71 -7.05 -2.77
N ALA A 192 -6.90 -6.49 -1.56
CA ALA A 192 -7.56 -7.21 -0.47
C ALA A 192 -9.07 -7.14 -0.66
N LEU A 193 -9.72 -8.30 -0.61
CA LEU A 193 -11.14 -8.51 -0.90
C LEU A 193 -11.81 -9.26 0.25
N GLY A 194 -13.14 -9.24 0.31
CA GLY A 194 -13.93 -10.08 1.21
C GLY A 194 -15.06 -9.37 1.91
N PRO A 195 -15.81 -10.09 2.79
CA PRO A 195 -17.10 -9.65 3.35
C PRO A 195 -17.10 -8.29 4.06
N ARG A 196 -15.95 -7.86 4.58
CA ARG A 196 -15.81 -6.59 5.32
C ARG A 196 -14.89 -5.59 4.63
N VAL A 197 -14.54 -5.84 3.36
CA VAL A 197 -13.71 -4.95 2.56
C VAL A 197 -14.58 -4.23 1.53
N GLN A 198 -14.58 -2.89 1.54
CA GLN A 198 -15.32 -2.03 0.59
C GLN A 198 -16.80 -2.40 0.36
N GLY A 199 -17.47 -2.97 1.37
CA GLY A 199 -18.87 -3.39 1.25
C GLY A 199 -19.09 -4.69 0.48
N ASN A 200 -18.02 -5.45 0.22
CA ASN A 200 -18.07 -6.75 -0.48
C ASN A 200 -18.74 -6.71 -1.85
N PRO A 201 -18.29 -5.88 -2.77
CA PRO A 201 -18.97 -5.75 -4.08
C PRO A 201 -18.92 -7.01 -4.94
N LEU A 202 -18.02 -7.94 -4.63
CA LEU A 202 -17.86 -9.22 -5.31
C LEU A 202 -18.55 -10.40 -4.59
N GLY A 203 -19.28 -10.14 -3.51
CA GLY A 203 -20.07 -11.17 -2.80
C GLY A 203 -19.25 -12.34 -2.23
N LEU A 204 -17.98 -12.12 -1.92
CA LEU A 204 -17.10 -13.19 -1.43
C LEU A 204 -17.48 -13.61 -0.01
N GLU A 205 -17.40 -14.91 0.25
CA GLU A 205 -17.65 -15.48 1.58
C GLU A 205 -16.43 -15.37 2.50
N GLU A 206 -15.23 -15.32 1.92
CA GLU A 206 -13.97 -15.26 2.63
C GLU A 206 -13.14 -14.04 2.24
N HIS A 207 -12.24 -13.63 3.14
CA HIS A 207 -11.28 -12.59 2.85
C HIS A 207 -10.04 -13.18 2.18
N THR A 208 -9.53 -12.52 1.13
CA THR A 208 -8.33 -12.93 0.40
C THR A 208 -7.61 -11.73 -0.19
N CYS A 209 -6.34 -11.91 -0.57
CA CYS A 209 -5.58 -10.93 -1.35
C CYS A 209 -5.28 -11.49 -2.75
N VAL A 210 -5.54 -10.69 -3.78
CA VAL A 210 -5.30 -11.08 -5.18
C VAL A 210 -4.15 -10.25 -5.73
N PRO A 211 -2.99 -10.86 -6.07
CA PRO A 211 -1.83 -10.15 -6.60
C PRO A 211 -2.10 -9.71 -8.06
N PHE A 212 -1.80 -8.43 -8.34
CA PHE A 212 -2.12 -7.83 -9.64
C PHE A 212 -1.36 -8.45 -10.81
N ASN A 213 -0.16 -8.94 -10.58
CA ASN A 213 0.72 -9.51 -11.60
C ASN A 213 0.61 -11.01 -11.78
N LEU A 214 -0.12 -11.71 -10.90
CA LEU A 214 -0.16 -13.18 -10.92
C LEU A 214 -1.55 -13.75 -11.17
N ARG A 215 -2.61 -13.17 -10.58
CA ARG A 215 -3.92 -13.83 -10.49
C ARG A 215 -5.12 -12.97 -10.90
N VAL A 216 -4.91 -11.74 -11.37
CA VAL A 216 -6.04 -10.90 -11.84
C VAL A 216 -6.50 -11.41 -13.21
N PRO A 217 -7.80 -11.62 -13.42
CA PRO A 217 -8.32 -12.12 -14.69
C PRO A 217 -8.04 -11.20 -15.87
N ALA A 218 -7.55 -11.77 -16.98
CA ALA A 218 -7.38 -11.05 -18.23
C ALA A 218 -8.73 -10.85 -18.94
N LEU A 219 -8.85 -9.74 -19.68
CA LEU A 219 -10.04 -9.37 -20.46
C LEU A 219 -9.64 -9.10 -21.92
N PRO A 220 -9.19 -10.13 -22.67
CA PRO A 220 -8.60 -9.94 -24.01
C PRO A 220 -9.57 -9.28 -25.01
N ASP A 221 -10.88 -9.43 -24.80
CA ASP A 221 -11.92 -8.89 -25.66
C ASP A 221 -12.39 -7.50 -25.25
N ALA A 222 -11.72 -6.83 -24.28
CA ALA A 222 -12.11 -5.51 -23.83
C ALA A 222 -11.97 -4.49 -24.95
N PRO A 223 -13.03 -3.74 -25.29
CA PRO A 223 -12.98 -2.71 -26.31
C PRO A 223 -12.16 -1.51 -25.84
N ARG A 224 -11.90 -0.57 -26.75
CA ARG A 224 -11.06 0.60 -26.48
C ARG A 224 -11.72 1.94 -26.81
N SER A 225 -12.80 1.96 -27.56
CA SER A 225 -13.55 3.17 -27.83
C SER A 225 -14.51 3.53 -26.69
N TYR A 226 -14.84 4.82 -26.56
CA TYR A 226 -15.72 5.31 -25.48
C TYR A 226 -17.08 4.62 -25.47
N SER A 227 -17.74 4.54 -26.63
CA SER A 227 -19.10 3.99 -26.76
C SER A 227 -19.14 2.49 -26.47
N GLU A 228 -18.16 1.75 -26.98
CA GLU A 228 -18.06 0.31 -26.75
C GLU A 228 -17.70 0.00 -25.29
N LEU A 229 -16.74 0.75 -24.70
CA LEU A 229 -16.38 0.60 -23.28
C LEU A 229 -17.56 0.87 -22.36
N ARG A 230 -18.38 1.88 -22.66
CA ARG A 230 -19.59 2.18 -21.89
C ARG A 230 -20.55 0.98 -21.88
N GLY A 231 -20.84 0.42 -23.06
CA GLY A 231 -21.73 -0.75 -23.19
C GLY A 231 -21.13 -2.00 -22.54
N TYR A 232 -19.87 -2.26 -22.80
CA TYR A 232 -19.14 -3.42 -22.27
C TYR A 232 -19.11 -3.40 -20.73
N LEU A 233 -18.72 -2.28 -20.11
CA LEU A 233 -18.64 -2.17 -18.66
C LEU A 233 -20.01 -2.19 -17.96
N ALA A 234 -21.07 -1.77 -18.63
CA ALA A 234 -22.42 -1.85 -18.07
C ALA A 234 -22.84 -3.29 -17.77
N ALA A 235 -22.40 -4.24 -18.61
CA ALA A 235 -22.74 -5.65 -18.54
C ALA A 235 -21.59 -6.58 -18.11
N LEU A 236 -20.40 -6.03 -17.85
CA LEU A 236 -19.22 -6.84 -17.53
C LEU A 236 -19.41 -7.55 -16.19
N GLU A 237 -19.62 -8.85 -16.24
CA GLU A 237 -19.51 -9.70 -15.06
C GLU A 237 -18.04 -9.90 -14.67
N SER A 238 -17.81 -9.96 -13.36
CA SER A 238 -16.50 -10.29 -12.81
C SER A 238 -16.10 -11.71 -13.21
N ARG A 239 -14.93 -11.84 -13.83
CA ARG A 239 -14.33 -13.17 -14.08
C ARG A 239 -13.73 -13.78 -12.82
N PHE A 240 -13.47 -12.95 -11.82
CA PHE A 240 -12.99 -13.38 -10.52
C PHE A 240 -14.14 -13.89 -9.63
N ALA A 241 -15.31 -13.24 -9.69
CA ALA A 241 -16.50 -13.58 -8.89
C ALA A 241 -17.74 -13.60 -9.81
N PRO A 242 -18.01 -14.72 -10.53
CA PRO A 242 -19.16 -14.86 -11.41
C PRO A 242 -20.49 -14.53 -10.71
N GLY A 243 -21.42 -13.89 -11.44
CA GLY A 243 -22.68 -13.40 -10.90
C GLY A 243 -22.62 -12.00 -10.27
N HIS A 244 -21.43 -11.39 -10.18
CA HIS A 244 -21.21 -10.03 -9.72
C HIS A 244 -20.66 -9.16 -10.85
N LEU A 245 -20.94 -7.86 -10.83
CA LEU A 245 -20.43 -6.94 -11.84
C LEU A 245 -19.01 -6.50 -11.48
N ALA A 246 -18.13 -6.50 -12.48
CA ALA A 246 -16.78 -5.96 -12.35
C ALA A 246 -16.79 -4.44 -12.09
N GLU A 247 -15.81 -3.92 -11.34
CA GLU A 247 -15.66 -2.48 -11.12
C GLU A 247 -15.24 -1.76 -12.42
N GLY A 248 -14.38 -2.40 -13.21
CA GLY A 248 -13.82 -1.79 -14.40
C GLY A 248 -12.68 -2.60 -15.01
N ILE A 249 -11.83 -1.90 -15.74
CA ILE A 249 -10.68 -2.44 -16.45
C ILE A 249 -9.43 -1.66 -16.07
N VAL A 250 -8.28 -2.36 -15.97
CA VAL A 250 -6.95 -1.76 -15.97
C VAL A 250 -6.20 -2.28 -17.19
N PHE A 251 -5.68 -1.36 -17.99
CA PHE A 251 -4.77 -1.66 -19.09
C PHE A 251 -3.33 -1.58 -18.57
N HIS A 252 -2.51 -2.56 -18.91
CA HIS A 252 -1.11 -2.67 -18.51
C HIS A 252 -0.22 -2.65 -19.73
N HIS A 253 0.61 -1.64 -19.88
CA HIS A 253 1.61 -1.57 -20.94
C HIS A 253 2.90 -2.31 -20.53
N PRO A 254 3.64 -2.94 -21.47
CA PRO A 254 4.89 -3.64 -21.16
C PRO A 254 5.97 -2.78 -20.51
N ASP A 255 5.97 -1.46 -20.73
CA ASP A 255 6.90 -0.51 -20.12
C ASP A 255 6.53 -0.09 -18.68
N GLY A 256 5.42 -0.64 -18.13
CA GLY A 256 4.96 -0.38 -16.78
C GLY A 256 3.89 0.72 -16.67
N ARG A 257 3.58 1.47 -17.75
CA ARG A 257 2.44 2.39 -17.76
C ARG A 257 1.14 1.64 -17.53
N ARG A 258 0.21 2.29 -16.87
CA ARG A 258 -1.13 1.74 -16.60
C ARG A 258 -2.19 2.80 -16.85
N ALA A 259 -3.36 2.38 -17.29
CA ALA A 259 -4.54 3.24 -17.43
C ALA A 259 -5.78 2.46 -16.99
N LYS A 260 -6.82 3.14 -16.54
CA LYS A 260 -8.04 2.48 -16.05
C LYS A 260 -9.29 3.17 -16.54
N ILE A 261 -10.37 2.41 -16.53
CA ILE A 261 -11.73 2.90 -16.69
C ILE A 261 -12.66 2.08 -15.79
N LYS A 262 -13.59 2.75 -15.13
CA LYS A 262 -14.56 2.12 -14.24
C LYS A 262 -15.97 2.27 -14.79
N ARG A 263 -16.83 1.31 -14.51
CA ARG A 263 -18.26 1.37 -14.84
C ARG A 263 -18.91 2.67 -14.33
N LYS A 264 -18.62 3.05 -13.08
CA LYS A 264 -19.14 4.26 -12.46
C LYS A 264 -18.55 5.58 -13.00
N ASP A 265 -17.52 5.53 -13.82
CA ASP A 265 -16.93 6.74 -14.41
C ASP A 265 -17.83 7.31 -15.51
N PHE A 266 -18.62 6.48 -16.18
CA PHE A 266 -19.55 6.92 -17.20
C PHE A 266 -20.78 7.64 -16.61
N PRO A 267 -21.39 8.57 -17.38
CA PRO A 267 -22.68 9.16 -17.01
C PRO A 267 -23.73 8.07 -16.78
N LEU A 268 -24.57 8.26 -15.78
CA LEU A 268 -25.73 7.39 -15.59
C LEU A 268 -26.60 7.47 -16.86
N SER A 269 -27.06 6.35 -17.36
CA SER A 269 -28.06 6.34 -18.44
C SER A 269 -29.31 7.03 -17.91
N ALA A 270 -29.78 8.03 -18.67
CA ALA A 270 -31.04 8.68 -18.38
C ALA A 270 -32.20 7.69 -18.54
#